data_e49b2f26a514be127406f278d329f112
#
_entry.id   e49b2f26a514be127406f278d329f112
#
_cell.length_a   1.000
_cell.length_b   1.000
_cell.length_c   1.000
_cell.angle_alpha   90.00
_cell.angle_beta   90.00
_cell.angle_gamma   90.00
#
_symmetry.space_group_name_H-M   'P 1'
#
loop_
_entity.id
_entity.type
_entity.pdbx_description
1 polymer ?
#
loop_
_entity_poly.entity_id
_entity_poly.type
_entity_poly.pdbx_seq_one_letter_code
_entity_poly.pdbx_strand_id
1 'polypeptide(L)'
;KLINEIKEQVGNNKVICGLSGGVDSSVVAQLLNKAIGKNLICIFVNNGLLRKNEETQVVNTFKKKLKMNLIYVNAEKEFIKKLTNVSDPEKKRKIIGNLFIKIFERYANKIKNVKFLAQGTLYPDLIESKSVTGSQTSKIKSHHNVGGLPKKMKLKLVEPLRFLFKDEVRKLGLELNLSNDLISRHPFPGPGLAIRMPGIITNEKIKIL
;
A
#
# COMPACT_ATOMS: atom_id res chain seq x y z
N LYS A 1 -15.52 9.02 -15.62
CA LYS A 1 -15.05 7.88 -16.40
C LYS A 1 -14.53 6.77 -15.48
N LEU A 2 -13.40 6.92 -14.78
CA LEU A 2 -12.78 5.88 -13.92
C LEU A 2 -13.73 5.26 -12.89
N ILE A 3 -14.60 6.05 -12.25
CA ILE A 3 -15.59 5.54 -11.29
C ILE A 3 -16.55 4.52 -11.94
N ASN A 4 -17.00 4.78 -13.16
CA ASN A 4 -17.90 3.87 -13.87
C ASN A 4 -17.18 2.59 -14.30
N GLU A 5 -15.96 2.70 -14.80
CA GLU A 5 -15.12 1.55 -15.15
C GLU A 5 -14.90 0.63 -13.94
N ILE A 6 -14.63 1.21 -12.76
CA ILE A 6 -14.48 0.45 -11.52
C ILE A 6 -15.81 -0.24 -11.14
N LYS A 7 -16.94 0.46 -11.24
CA LYS A 7 -18.25 -0.12 -10.93
C LYS A 7 -18.58 -1.31 -11.84
N GLU A 8 -18.32 -1.18 -13.11
CA GLU A 8 -18.52 -2.26 -14.10
C GLU A 8 -17.60 -3.46 -13.83
N GLN A 9 -16.31 -3.19 -13.57
CA GLN A 9 -15.32 -4.25 -13.30
C GLN A 9 -15.63 -5.01 -12.02
N VAL A 10 -15.99 -4.32 -10.95
CA VAL A 10 -16.17 -4.89 -9.61
C VAL A 10 -17.56 -5.46 -9.40
N GLY A 11 -18.59 -4.81 -9.93
CA GLY A 11 -19.98 -5.12 -9.65
C GLY A 11 -20.28 -5.09 -8.15
N ASN A 12 -20.98 -6.09 -7.65
CA ASN A 12 -21.34 -6.21 -6.24
C ASN A 12 -20.29 -6.92 -5.36
N ASN A 13 -19.09 -7.17 -5.89
CA ASN A 13 -18.05 -7.87 -5.15
C ASN A 13 -17.26 -6.94 -4.23
N LYS A 14 -16.56 -7.54 -3.25
CA LYS A 14 -15.68 -6.79 -2.36
C LYS A 14 -14.27 -6.66 -2.94
N VAL A 15 -13.68 -5.51 -2.68
CA VAL A 15 -12.29 -5.15 -3.01
C VAL A 15 -11.52 -4.92 -1.73
N ILE A 16 -10.34 -5.51 -1.62
CA ILE A 16 -9.38 -5.15 -0.57
C ILE A 16 -8.30 -4.23 -1.15
N CYS A 17 -7.86 -3.28 -0.34
CA CYS A 17 -6.83 -2.31 -0.69
C CYS A 17 -5.82 -2.20 0.46
N GLY A 18 -4.54 -2.42 0.17
CA GLY A 18 -3.46 -2.10 1.10
C GLY A 18 -3.25 -0.59 1.14
N LEU A 19 -3.54 0.05 2.27
CA LEU A 19 -3.35 1.48 2.47
C LEU A 19 -1.99 1.72 3.13
N SER A 20 -1.06 2.35 2.41
CA SER A 20 0.29 2.64 2.91
C SER A 20 0.44 4.03 3.52
N GLY A 21 -0.57 4.89 3.40
CA GLY A 21 -0.46 6.32 3.74
C GLY A 21 0.25 7.17 2.68
N GLY A 22 0.78 6.55 1.61
CA GLY A 22 1.34 7.24 0.45
C GLY A 22 0.26 7.77 -0.49
N VAL A 23 0.64 8.70 -1.38
CA VAL A 23 -0.29 9.38 -2.31
C VAL A 23 -1.08 8.39 -3.16
N ASP A 24 -0.40 7.44 -3.82
CA ASP A 24 -1.04 6.53 -4.77
C ASP A 24 -2.08 5.65 -4.12
N SER A 25 -1.72 4.97 -3.01
CA SER A 25 -2.67 4.14 -2.26
C SER A 25 -3.85 4.95 -1.72
N SER A 26 -3.63 6.22 -1.39
CA SER A 26 -4.67 7.13 -0.89
C SER A 26 -5.65 7.52 -2.00
N VAL A 27 -5.14 7.84 -3.18
CA VAL A 27 -5.96 8.16 -4.36
C VAL A 27 -6.76 6.94 -4.81
N VAL A 28 -6.13 5.77 -4.88
CA VAL A 28 -6.83 4.50 -5.18
C VAL A 28 -7.96 4.25 -4.19
N ALA A 29 -7.66 4.33 -2.89
CA ALA A 29 -8.66 4.08 -1.85
C ALA A 29 -9.84 5.07 -1.96
N GLN A 30 -9.58 6.36 -2.17
CA GLN A 30 -10.64 7.37 -2.29
C GLN A 30 -11.46 7.19 -3.57
N LEU A 31 -10.83 6.88 -4.69
CA LEU A 31 -11.50 6.61 -5.95
C LEU A 31 -12.43 5.39 -5.84
N LEU A 32 -11.93 4.30 -5.27
CA LEU A 32 -12.70 3.09 -5.00
C LEU A 32 -13.83 3.35 -3.98
N ASN A 33 -13.58 4.13 -2.94
CA ASN A 33 -14.60 4.48 -1.96
C ASN A 33 -15.79 5.22 -2.62
N LYS A 34 -15.49 6.15 -3.53
CA LYS A 34 -16.54 6.84 -4.32
C LYS A 34 -17.24 5.90 -5.31
N ALA A 35 -16.55 4.90 -5.85
CA ALA A 35 -17.13 3.97 -6.81
C ALA A 35 -18.00 2.89 -6.16
N ILE A 36 -17.50 2.22 -5.12
CA ILE A 36 -18.09 0.99 -4.56
C ILE A 36 -18.42 1.07 -3.05
N GLY A 37 -18.11 2.19 -2.40
CA GLY A 37 -18.49 2.46 -1.01
C GLY A 37 -18.14 1.33 -0.04
N LYS A 38 -19.14 0.74 0.59
CA LYS A 38 -19.00 -0.31 1.62
C LYS A 38 -18.31 -1.60 1.12
N ASN A 39 -18.23 -1.81 -0.19
CA ASN A 39 -17.55 -2.96 -0.78
C ASN A 39 -16.03 -2.79 -0.82
N LEU A 40 -15.51 -1.59 -0.54
CA LEU A 40 -14.09 -1.37 -0.32
C LEU A 40 -13.72 -1.68 1.13
N ILE A 41 -12.68 -2.49 1.33
CA ILE A 41 -12.05 -2.73 2.64
C ILE A 41 -10.57 -2.36 2.53
N CYS A 42 -10.17 -1.31 3.27
CA CYS A 42 -8.79 -0.91 3.37
C CYS A 42 -8.10 -1.61 4.53
N ILE A 43 -6.86 -2.05 4.34
CA ILE A 43 -6.02 -2.64 5.39
C ILE A 43 -4.78 -1.76 5.54
N PHE A 44 -4.62 -1.15 6.72
CA PHE A 44 -3.45 -0.37 7.08
C PHE A 44 -2.65 -1.09 8.17
N VAL A 45 -1.39 -1.37 7.88
CA VAL A 45 -0.49 -2.09 8.78
C VAL A 45 0.53 -1.13 9.37
N ASN A 46 0.48 -0.91 10.67
CA ASN A 46 1.56 -0.26 11.41
C ASN A 46 2.68 -1.26 11.68
N ASN A 47 3.83 -1.03 11.07
CA ASN A 47 5.03 -1.86 11.21
C ASN A 47 6.03 -1.32 12.25
N GLY A 48 5.68 -0.26 12.98
CA GLY A 48 6.57 0.40 13.94
C GLY A 48 7.71 1.22 13.31
N LEU A 49 7.73 1.36 11.97
CA LEU A 49 8.78 2.04 11.21
C LEU A 49 8.20 3.16 10.34
N LEU A 50 7.04 3.65 10.73
CA LEU A 50 6.34 4.77 10.09
C LEU A 50 6.99 6.11 10.48
N ARG A 51 6.63 7.18 9.75
CA ARG A 51 6.94 8.54 10.16
C ARG A 51 6.21 8.89 11.46
N LYS A 52 6.74 9.86 12.19
CA LYS A 52 6.08 10.44 13.36
C LYS A 52 4.64 10.84 13.01
N ASN A 53 3.70 10.41 13.83
CA ASN A 53 2.26 10.68 13.69
C ASN A 53 1.58 10.14 12.40
N GLU A 54 2.28 9.41 11.54
CA GLU A 54 1.70 8.91 10.27
C GLU A 54 0.52 7.96 10.52
N GLU A 55 0.63 7.06 11.50
CA GLU A 55 -0.46 6.18 11.92
C GLU A 55 -1.73 6.97 12.26
N THR A 56 -1.60 7.93 13.18
CA THR A 56 -2.71 8.77 13.64
C THR A 56 -3.33 9.55 12.47
N GLN A 57 -2.49 10.10 11.59
CA GLN A 57 -2.96 10.83 10.41
C GLN A 57 -3.75 9.93 9.46
N VAL A 58 -3.24 8.72 9.16
CA VAL A 58 -3.93 7.76 8.28
C VAL A 58 -5.28 7.35 8.87
N VAL A 59 -5.28 6.94 10.14
CA VAL A 59 -6.53 6.52 10.80
C VAL A 59 -7.54 7.67 10.86
N ASN A 60 -7.12 8.86 11.24
CA ASN A 60 -8.02 10.02 11.30
C ASN A 60 -8.57 10.40 9.92
N THR A 61 -7.73 10.39 8.88
CA THR A 61 -8.15 10.74 7.52
C THR A 61 -9.12 9.70 6.97
N PHE A 62 -8.72 8.45 6.92
CA PHE A 62 -9.47 7.43 6.17
C PHE A 62 -10.63 6.85 6.97
N LYS A 63 -10.45 6.61 8.27
CA LYS A 63 -11.52 6.04 9.10
C LYS A 63 -12.50 7.09 9.61
N LYS A 64 -11.99 8.23 10.14
CA LYS A 64 -12.87 9.22 10.79
C LYS A 64 -13.43 10.24 9.79
N LYS A 65 -12.58 10.91 8.98
CA LYS A 65 -13.04 11.96 8.04
C LYS A 65 -13.73 11.35 6.82
N LEU A 66 -13.09 10.39 6.14
CA LEU A 66 -13.61 9.79 4.91
C LEU A 66 -14.54 8.59 5.16
N LYS A 67 -14.73 8.17 6.43
CA LYS A 67 -15.62 7.09 6.86
C LYS A 67 -15.44 5.78 6.08
N MET A 68 -14.22 5.49 5.65
CA MET A 68 -13.89 4.25 4.95
C MET A 68 -13.89 3.04 5.89
N ASN A 69 -14.21 1.87 5.35
CA ASN A 69 -14.05 0.61 6.06
C ASN A 69 -12.56 0.27 6.17
N LEU A 70 -11.92 0.75 7.26
CA LEU A 70 -10.49 0.61 7.52
C LEU A 70 -10.22 -0.39 8.63
N ILE A 71 -9.53 -1.47 8.29
CA ILE A 71 -8.93 -2.41 9.24
C ILE A 71 -7.52 -1.89 9.58
N TYR A 72 -7.36 -1.45 10.82
CA TYR A 72 -6.05 -1.09 11.36
C TYR A 72 -5.40 -2.30 12.02
N VAL A 73 -4.15 -2.56 11.66
CA VAL A 73 -3.36 -3.68 12.17
C VAL A 73 -2.09 -3.14 12.83
N ASN A 74 -2.00 -3.25 14.14
CA ASN A 74 -0.72 -2.98 14.84
C ASN A 74 0.13 -4.26 14.81
N ALA A 75 1.20 -4.23 14.02
CA ALA A 75 2.15 -5.33 13.86
C ALA A 75 3.58 -4.94 14.26
N GLU A 76 3.76 -3.80 14.92
CA GLU A 76 5.06 -3.26 15.34
C GLU A 76 5.95 -4.32 15.98
N LYS A 77 5.45 -5.00 17.03
CA LYS A 77 6.23 -6.03 17.74
C LYS A 77 6.68 -7.18 16.81
N GLU A 78 5.83 -7.58 15.86
CA GLU A 78 6.12 -8.66 14.91
C GLU A 78 7.23 -8.26 13.93
N PHE A 79 7.18 -7.01 13.41
CA PHE A 79 8.21 -6.48 12.51
C PHE A 79 9.54 -6.29 13.24
N ILE A 80 9.57 -5.61 14.38
CA ILE A 80 10.80 -5.35 15.13
C ILE A 80 11.47 -6.66 15.52
N LYS A 81 10.72 -7.65 16.01
CA LYS A 81 11.26 -8.98 16.34
C LYS A 81 11.93 -9.66 15.14
N LYS A 82 11.34 -9.56 13.93
CA LYS A 82 11.90 -10.16 12.72
C LYS A 82 13.12 -9.43 12.17
N LEU A 83 13.28 -8.15 12.53
CA LEU A 83 14.40 -7.30 12.10
C LEU A 83 15.54 -7.25 13.12
N THR A 84 15.39 -7.93 14.26
CA THR A 84 16.45 -8.03 15.27
C THR A 84 17.74 -8.57 14.64
N ASN A 85 18.87 -7.89 14.87
CA ASN A 85 20.19 -8.22 14.35
C ASN A 85 20.34 -8.24 12.82
N VAL A 86 19.38 -7.65 12.07
CA VAL A 86 19.47 -7.52 10.62
C VAL A 86 20.04 -6.15 10.29
N SER A 87 21.27 -6.12 9.76
CA SER A 87 21.95 -4.87 9.34
C SER A 87 21.84 -4.60 7.84
N ASP A 88 21.82 -5.63 7.02
CA ASP A 88 21.80 -5.53 5.56
C ASP A 88 20.46 -4.95 5.04
N PRO A 89 20.49 -3.86 4.24
CA PRO A 89 19.27 -3.19 3.77
C PRO A 89 18.40 -4.09 2.89
N GLU A 90 18.98 -4.96 2.07
CA GLU A 90 18.22 -5.81 1.17
C GLU A 90 17.53 -6.95 1.93
N LYS A 91 18.20 -7.51 2.95
CA LYS A 91 17.57 -8.45 3.88
C LYS A 91 16.42 -7.79 4.63
N LYS A 92 16.58 -6.54 5.11
CA LYS A 92 15.50 -5.77 5.74
C LYS A 92 14.30 -5.64 4.79
N ARG A 93 14.51 -5.23 3.53
CA ARG A 93 13.43 -5.12 2.53
C ARG A 93 12.68 -6.43 2.34
N LYS A 94 13.40 -7.53 2.15
CA LYS A 94 12.80 -8.87 1.95
C LYS A 94 11.98 -9.32 3.16
N ILE A 95 12.51 -9.14 4.37
CA ILE A 95 11.81 -9.50 5.61
C ILE A 95 10.52 -8.70 5.74
N ILE A 96 10.62 -7.38 5.58
CA ILE A 96 9.48 -6.46 5.71
C ILE A 96 8.42 -6.80 4.65
N GLY A 97 8.84 -6.97 3.39
CA GLY A 97 7.93 -7.30 2.31
C GLY A 97 7.18 -8.60 2.53
N ASN A 98 7.90 -9.67 2.89
CA ASN A 98 7.30 -10.96 3.16
C ASN A 98 6.33 -10.91 4.35
N LEU A 99 6.65 -10.11 5.38
CA LEU A 99 5.81 -9.99 6.54
C LEU A 99 4.54 -9.18 6.24
N PHE A 100 4.63 -8.10 5.46
CA PHE A 100 3.46 -7.37 4.98
C PHE A 100 2.49 -8.28 4.23
N ILE A 101 2.98 -9.11 3.31
CA ILE A 101 2.14 -10.06 2.56
C ILE A 101 1.42 -11.01 3.52
N LYS A 102 2.16 -11.63 4.44
CA LYS A 102 1.59 -12.58 5.41
C LYS A 102 0.50 -11.94 6.27
N ILE A 103 0.76 -10.72 6.76
CA ILE A 103 -0.21 -9.99 7.57
C ILE A 103 -1.43 -9.61 6.73
N PHE A 104 -1.21 -9.07 5.53
CA PHE A 104 -2.28 -8.72 4.61
C PHE A 104 -3.17 -9.94 4.28
N GLU A 105 -2.57 -11.07 3.90
CA GLU A 105 -3.29 -12.32 3.66
C GLU A 105 -4.08 -12.79 4.89
N ARG A 106 -3.48 -12.72 6.10
CA ARG A 106 -4.13 -13.10 7.36
C ARG A 106 -5.44 -12.34 7.59
N TYR A 107 -5.45 -11.03 7.30
CA TYR A 107 -6.64 -10.20 7.48
C TYR A 107 -7.60 -10.30 6.30
N ALA A 108 -7.09 -10.36 5.08
CA ALA A 108 -7.90 -10.50 3.88
C ALA A 108 -8.69 -11.82 3.87
N ASN A 109 -8.10 -12.93 4.33
CA ASN A 109 -8.76 -14.23 4.41
C ASN A 109 -9.93 -14.28 5.42
N LYS A 110 -10.00 -13.33 6.36
CA LYS A 110 -11.14 -13.22 7.29
C LYS A 110 -12.35 -12.52 6.66
N ILE A 111 -12.18 -11.90 5.50
CA ILE A 111 -13.23 -11.13 4.83
C ILE A 111 -13.93 -12.03 3.81
N LYS A 112 -15.21 -12.29 4.03
CA LYS A 112 -16.02 -13.10 3.09
C LYS A 112 -16.28 -12.34 1.77
N ASN A 113 -16.31 -13.07 0.67
CA ASN A 113 -16.67 -12.58 -0.68
C ASN A 113 -15.72 -11.53 -1.28
N VAL A 114 -14.44 -11.56 -0.91
CA VAL A 114 -13.41 -10.75 -1.58
C VAL A 114 -13.01 -11.42 -2.89
N LYS A 115 -13.13 -10.70 -3.99
CA LYS A 115 -12.71 -11.17 -5.31
C LYS A 115 -11.62 -10.32 -5.95
N PHE A 116 -11.39 -9.11 -5.43
CA PHE A 116 -10.48 -8.17 -6.04
C PHE A 116 -9.46 -7.62 -5.04
N LEU A 117 -8.26 -7.35 -5.55
CA LEU A 117 -7.18 -6.61 -4.87
C LEU A 117 -6.91 -5.31 -5.64
N ALA A 118 -7.01 -4.19 -4.96
CA ALA A 118 -6.66 -2.90 -5.52
C ALA A 118 -5.17 -2.61 -5.39
N GLN A 119 -4.56 -2.09 -6.46
CA GLN A 119 -3.16 -1.68 -6.50
C GLN A 119 -3.01 -0.28 -7.10
N GLY A 120 -2.04 0.46 -6.58
CA GLY A 120 -1.67 1.79 -7.05
C GLY A 120 -0.58 1.77 -8.12
N THR A 121 -0.60 0.81 -9.04
CA THR A 121 0.31 0.74 -10.19
C THR A 121 0.13 1.97 -11.05
N LEU A 122 1.24 2.62 -11.43
CA LEU A 122 1.28 3.77 -12.32
C LEU A 122 1.81 3.40 -13.69
N TYR A 123 1.65 4.30 -14.68
CA TYR A 123 2.13 4.07 -16.04
C TYR A 123 3.66 3.85 -16.11
N PRO A 124 4.52 4.60 -15.41
CA PRO A 124 5.96 4.30 -15.36
C PRO A 124 6.28 2.89 -14.87
N ASP A 125 5.53 2.36 -13.89
CA ASP A 125 5.74 1.00 -13.38
C ASP A 125 5.50 -0.06 -14.48
N LEU A 126 4.54 0.18 -15.37
CA LEU A 126 4.25 -0.71 -16.50
C LEU A 126 5.35 -0.70 -17.56
N ILE A 127 5.93 0.48 -17.86
CA ILE A 127 7.02 0.62 -18.81
C ILE A 127 8.27 -0.08 -18.28
N GLU A 128 8.64 0.19 -17.03
CA GLU A 128 9.79 -0.43 -16.39
C GLU A 128 9.68 -1.97 -16.31
N SER A 129 8.47 -2.49 -16.08
CA SER A 129 8.23 -3.92 -16.04
C SER A 129 8.39 -4.59 -17.40
N LYS A 130 8.09 -3.89 -18.50
CA LYS A 130 8.24 -4.40 -19.87
C LYS A 130 9.68 -4.36 -20.37
N SER A 131 10.45 -3.36 -20.00
CA SER A 131 11.86 -3.20 -20.44
C SER A 131 12.80 -4.26 -19.88
N VAL A 132 12.41 -4.98 -18.83
CA VAL A 132 13.20 -6.05 -18.17
C VAL A 132 12.93 -7.44 -18.78
N THR A 133 11.98 -7.59 -19.71
CA THR A 133 11.58 -8.88 -20.29
C THR A 133 12.52 -9.40 -21.41
N GLY A 134 13.67 -8.77 -21.63
CA GLY A 134 14.73 -9.27 -22.53
C GLY A 134 15.58 -10.42 -21.95
N SER A 135 15.43 -10.78 -20.71
CA SER A 135 16.08 -11.94 -20.06
C SER A 135 15.09 -12.70 -19.20
N GLN A 136 15.14 -14.03 -19.29
CA GLN A 136 14.21 -15.03 -18.77
C GLN A 136 13.96 -15.06 -17.24
N THR A 137 14.00 -13.96 -16.54
CA THR A 137 13.61 -13.90 -15.14
C THR A 137 12.74 -12.69 -14.90
N SER A 138 11.42 -12.90 -15.00
CA SER A 138 10.40 -11.96 -14.52
C SER A 138 10.47 -11.78 -12.98
N LYS A 139 11.59 -11.27 -12.49
CA LYS A 139 11.65 -10.65 -11.18
C LYS A 139 11.06 -9.26 -11.36
N ILE A 140 9.74 -9.15 -11.26
CA ILE A 140 9.06 -7.89 -11.00
C ILE A 140 9.88 -7.18 -9.93
N LYS A 141 10.48 -6.05 -10.30
CA LYS A 141 11.25 -5.24 -9.36
C LYS A 141 10.32 -4.91 -8.19
N SER A 142 10.60 -5.50 -7.05
CA SER A 142 9.85 -5.41 -5.81
C SER A 142 9.92 -4.03 -5.14
N HIS A 143 10.29 -2.98 -5.88
CA HIS A 143 10.57 -1.66 -5.31
C HIS A 143 9.30 -0.86 -4.98
N HIS A 144 8.23 -1.06 -5.75
CA HIS A 144 6.95 -0.37 -5.54
C HIS A 144 5.88 -1.24 -4.87
N ASN A 145 5.95 -2.56 -5.05
CA ASN A 145 5.14 -3.53 -4.30
C ASN A 145 6.03 -4.21 -3.25
N VAL A 146 5.96 -3.73 -2.02
CA VAL A 146 6.67 -4.36 -0.91
C VAL A 146 6.16 -5.78 -0.76
N GLY A 147 6.89 -6.73 -1.38
CA GLY A 147 6.69 -8.15 -1.20
C GLY A 147 5.88 -8.90 -2.26
N GLY A 148 5.37 -8.25 -3.31
CA GLY A 148 4.60 -8.92 -4.37
C GLY A 148 3.13 -9.19 -4.00
N LEU A 149 2.43 -9.89 -4.89
CA LEU A 149 1.02 -10.26 -4.68
C LEU A 149 0.90 -11.45 -3.74
N PRO A 150 -0.18 -11.52 -2.96
CA PRO A 150 -0.55 -12.71 -2.19
C PRO A 150 -0.77 -13.90 -3.14
N LYS A 151 0.24 -14.73 -3.33
CA LYS A 151 0.20 -15.86 -4.29
C LYS A 151 -0.90 -16.88 -4.00
N LYS A 152 -1.32 -16.98 -2.73
CA LYS A 152 -2.37 -17.92 -2.29
C LYS A 152 -3.79 -17.41 -2.52
N MET A 153 -3.96 -16.10 -2.74
CA MET A 153 -5.27 -15.51 -2.97
C MET A 153 -5.51 -15.37 -4.48
N LYS A 154 -6.48 -16.09 -5.00
CA LYS A 154 -6.93 -15.98 -6.40
C LYS A 154 -7.76 -14.70 -6.61
N LEU A 155 -7.16 -13.54 -6.34
CA LEU A 155 -7.82 -12.25 -6.49
C LEU A 155 -7.53 -11.65 -7.87
N LYS A 156 -8.55 -11.05 -8.46
CA LYS A 156 -8.40 -10.23 -9.67
C LYS A 156 -7.87 -8.84 -9.28
N LEU A 157 -7.06 -8.24 -10.14
CA LEU A 157 -6.53 -6.90 -9.89
C LEU A 157 -7.50 -5.81 -10.32
N VAL A 158 -7.53 -4.73 -9.53
CA VAL A 158 -8.12 -3.44 -9.88
C VAL A 158 -7.02 -2.39 -9.79
N GLU A 159 -6.61 -1.85 -10.94
CA GLU A 159 -5.49 -0.90 -11.06
C GLU A 159 -5.95 0.40 -11.72
N PRO A 160 -6.71 1.23 -11.01
CA PRO A 160 -7.37 2.36 -11.63
C PRO A 160 -6.43 3.49 -12.08
N LEU A 161 -5.18 3.48 -11.62
CA LEU A 161 -4.18 4.50 -11.92
C LEU A 161 -3.15 4.05 -12.97
N ARG A 162 -3.28 2.85 -13.53
CA ARG A 162 -2.26 2.20 -14.37
C ARG A 162 -1.86 2.95 -15.64
N PHE A 163 -2.66 3.89 -16.08
CA PHE A 163 -2.39 4.72 -17.26
C PHE A 163 -2.10 6.19 -16.92
N LEU A 164 -1.90 6.50 -15.64
CA LEU A 164 -1.63 7.85 -15.15
C LEU A 164 -0.18 8.00 -14.72
N PHE A 165 0.34 9.22 -14.95
CA PHE A 165 1.59 9.68 -14.39
C PHE A 165 1.39 10.24 -12.98
N LYS A 166 2.48 10.43 -12.23
CA LYS A 166 2.44 10.84 -10.83
C LYS A 166 1.79 12.20 -10.60
N ASP A 167 2.00 13.14 -11.49
CA ASP A 167 1.37 14.46 -11.44
C ASP A 167 -0.13 14.40 -11.71
N GLU A 168 -0.57 13.56 -12.65
CA GLU A 168 -1.99 13.31 -12.91
C GLU A 168 -2.69 12.66 -11.71
N VAL A 169 -2.02 11.70 -11.04
CA VAL A 169 -2.53 11.10 -9.81
C VAL A 169 -2.69 12.13 -8.70
N ARG A 170 -1.77 13.08 -8.57
CA ARG A 170 -1.90 14.17 -7.60
C ARG A 170 -3.08 15.09 -7.94
N LYS A 171 -3.26 15.48 -9.19
CA LYS A 171 -4.42 16.27 -9.65
C LYS A 171 -5.73 15.53 -9.36
N LEU A 172 -5.81 14.25 -9.73
CA LEU A 172 -6.96 13.40 -9.42
C LEU A 172 -7.24 13.34 -7.91
N GLY A 173 -6.21 13.26 -7.09
CA GLY A 173 -6.36 13.27 -5.62
C GLY A 173 -7.01 14.56 -5.10
N LEU A 174 -6.65 15.72 -5.65
CA LEU A 174 -7.28 17.00 -5.32
C LEU A 174 -8.75 17.04 -5.76
N GLU A 175 -9.07 16.57 -6.97
CA GLU A 175 -10.46 16.47 -7.47
C GLU A 175 -11.31 15.51 -6.61
N LEU A 176 -10.69 14.52 -5.99
CA LEU A 176 -11.33 13.60 -5.07
C LEU A 176 -11.48 14.17 -3.64
N ASN A 177 -11.10 15.45 -3.42
CA ASN A 177 -11.12 16.15 -2.14
C ASN A 177 -10.19 15.55 -1.08
N LEU A 178 -9.05 14.99 -1.49
CA LEU A 178 -7.96 14.67 -0.57
C LEU A 178 -7.22 15.96 -0.19
N SER A 179 -6.74 16.05 1.05
CA SER A 179 -6.04 17.26 1.52
C SER A 179 -4.70 17.47 0.80
N ASN A 180 -4.33 18.74 0.61
CA ASN A 180 -3.04 19.11 0.06
C ASN A 180 -1.87 18.46 0.80
N ASP A 181 -1.93 18.41 2.14
CA ASP A 181 -0.89 17.78 2.97
C ASP A 181 -0.68 16.29 2.65
N LEU A 182 -1.74 15.60 2.23
CA LEU A 182 -1.65 14.20 1.83
C LEU A 182 -1.07 14.07 0.41
N ILE A 183 -1.49 14.94 -0.50
CA ILE A 183 -1.12 14.88 -1.93
C ILE A 183 0.30 15.40 -2.18
N SER A 184 0.76 16.41 -1.42
CA SER A 184 2.11 16.97 -1.52
C SER A 184 3.17 16.18 -0.74
N ARG A 185 2.78 15.11 -0.06
CA ARG A 185 3.73 14.29 0.71
C ARG A 185 4.92 13.85 -0.12
N HIS A 186 6.10 14.02 0.48
CA HIS A 186 7.31 13.44 -0.09
C HIS A 186 7.23 11.91 -0.12
N PRO A 187 7.76 11.27 -1.17
CA PRO A 187 7.86 9.81 -1.24
C PRO A 187 8.53 9.24 0.01
N PHE A 188 7.96 8.16 0.51
CA PHE A 188 8.49 7.41 1.63
C PHE A 188 8.58 5.94 1.24
N PRO A 189 9.72 5.29 1.47
CA PRO A 189 9.90 3.92 1.03
C PRO A 189 8.94 2.97 1.77
N GLY A 190 8.45 1.95 1.07
CA GLY A 190 7.55 0.94 1.65
C GLY A 190 8.09 0.28 2.92
N PRO A 191 9.40 -0.03 3.04
CA PRO A 191 9.99 -0.54 4.28
C PRO A 191 10.06 0.47 5.43
N GLY A 192 9.64 1.71 5.22
CA GLY A 192 9.64 2.74 6.24
C GLY A 192 11.05 3.17 6.66
N LEU A 193 11.20 3.51 7.93
CA LEU A 193 12.48 3.95 8.51
C LEU A 193 13.55 2.86 8.49
N ALA A 194 13.19 1.58 8.35
CA ALA A 194 14.15 0.47 8.40
C ALA A 194 15.34 0.60 7.46
N ILE A 195 15.09 1.09 6.22
CA ILE A 195 16.15 1.24 5.21
C ILE A 195 16.88 2.57 5.29
N ARG A 196 16.39 3.51 6.11
CA ARG A 196 17.06 4.77 6.41
C ARG A 196 17.98 4.66 7.61
N MET A 197 17.89 3.57 8.38
CA MET A 197 18.77 3.27 9.51
C MET A 197 19.96 2.43 9.07
N PRO A 198 21.19 2.95 9.09
CA PRO A 198 22.38 2.15 8.90
C PRO A 198 22.53 1.10 10.02
N GLY A 199 23.01 -0.10 9.66
CA GLY A 199 23.20 -1.19 10.60
C GLY A 199 21.89 -1.74 11.19
N ILE A 200 21.94 -2.23 12.42
CA ILE A 200 20.80 -2.84 13.10
C ILE A 200 19.76 -1.77 13.52
N ILE A 201 18.51 -2.19 13.57
CA ILE A 201 17.39 -1.38 14.05
C ILE A 201 17.32 -1.48 15.57
N THR A 202 17.28 -0.32 16.26
CA THR A 202 17.09 -0.24 17.71
C THR A 202 15.97 0.74 18.02
N ASN A 203 15.33 0.57 19.18
CA ASN A 203 14.28 1.49 19.65
C ASN A 203 14.78 2.94 19.80
N GLU A 204 16.05 3.10 20.17
CA GLU A 204 16.69 4.42 20.27
C GLU A 204 16.76 5.10 18.90
N LYS A 205 17.25 4.38 17.87
CA LYS A 205 17.32 4.89 16.50
C LYS A 205 15.95 5.23 15.94
N ILE A 206 14.92 4.42 16.24
CA ILE A 206 13.53 4.69 15.81
C ILE A 206 13.02 6.01 16.41
N LYS A 207 13.37 6.31 17.66
CA LYS A 207 12.95 7.55 18.34
C LYS A 207 13.66 8.81 17.82
N ILE A 208 14.87 8.67 17.28
CA ILE A 208 15.66 9.78 16.73
C ILE A 208 15.15 10.20 15.35
N LEU A 209 14.65 9.26 14.55
CA LEU A 209 14.16 9.46 13.17
C LEU A 209 12.67 9.77 13.11
#